data_4a0c6c1701005b439c81ae5aa22507cf
#
_entry.id   4a0c6c1701005b439c81ae5aa22507cf
#
_cell.length_a   1.000
_cell.length_b   1.000
_cell.length_c   1.000
_cell.angle_alpha   90.00
_cell.angle_beta   90.00
_cell.angle_gamma   90.00
#
_symmetry.space_group_name_H-M   'P 1'
#
loop_
_entity.id
_entity.type
_entity.pdbx_description
1 polymer ?
#
loop_
_entity_poly.entity_id
_entity_poly.type
_entity_poly.pdbx_seq_one_letter_code
_entity_poly.pdbx_strand_id
1 'polypeptide(L)'
;VEYLETGKVDVVLANFTVTDERAEKVDFALPYMNVALGVVSHEDRVITSLDQIGADDQVIVISGTTAETYLEQNEPDIKLQKFDTYAAAKTAFENGTGVAWANDNTEVIAYAKENPGYVVGISSLGDQQSIAPAVTKGNSTLLDWINAEIESLGEENFFHADYEATLLDTYGADYEDTLVIEGGATK
;
A
#
# COMPACT_ATOMS: atom_id res chain seq x y z
N VAL A 1 -10.90 1.48 8.16
CA VAL A 1 -12.20 2.16 8.16
C VAL A 1 -12.92 1.96 9.48
N GLU A 2 -13.20 0.74 9.90
CA GLU A 2 -14.01 0.41 11.09
C GLU A 2 -13.60 1.14 12.38
N TYR A 3 -12.29 1.35 12.60
CA TYR A 3 -11.81 2.04 13.82
C TYR A 3 -12.17 3.53 13.85
N LEU A 4 -12.24 4.18 12.69
CA LEU A 4 -12.73 5.54 12.57
C LEU A 4 -14.26 5.60 12.77
N GLU A 5 -15.01 4.70 12.13
CA GLU A 5 -16.47 4.64 12.23
C GLU A 5 -16.94 4.35 13.67
N THR A 6 -16.19 3.54 14.41
CA THR A 6 -16.51 3.18 15.81
C THR A 6 -15.90 4.12 16.85
N GLY A 7 -15.15 5.16 16.42
CA GLY A 7 -14.52 6.11 17.32
C GLY A 7 -13.39 5.53 18.18
N LYS A 8 -12.79 4.43 17.76
CA LYS A 8 -11.61 3.84 18.44
C LYS A 8 -10.34 4.64 18.20
N VAL A 9 -10.28 5.35 17.07
CA VAL A 9 -9.21 6.27 16.70
C VAL A 9 -9.81 7.52 16.07
N ASP A 10 -9.12 8.65 16.13
CA ASP A 10 -9.52 9.92 15.52
C ASP A 10 -8.92 10.10 14.13
N VAL A 11 -7.74 9.50 13.89
CA VAL A 11 -6.98 9.54 12.63
C VAL A 11 -6.43 8.16 12.31
N VAL A 12 -6.44 7.81 11.03
CA VAL A 12 -5.65 6.71 10.46
C VAL A 12 -4.54 7.31 9.62
N LEU A 13 -3.29 7.03 10.00
CA LEU A 13 -2.07 7.39 9.30
C LEU A 13 -1.19 6.13 9.24
N ALA A 14 -1.49 5.24 8.28
CA ALA A 14 -0.96 3.88 8.26
C ALA A 14 -1.00 3.27 6.84
N ASN A 15 -0.29 3.88 5.89
CA ASN A 15 -0.31 3.45 4.48
C ASN A 15 -1.75 3.27 3.94
N PHE A 16 -2.63 4.20 4.31
CA PHE A 16 -4.06 4.06 4.01
C PHE A 16 -4.37 4.66 2.64
N THR A 17 -4.49 3.79 1.65
CA THR A 17 -4.75 4.16 0.25
C THR A 17 -6.11 4.82 0.09
N VAL A 18 -6.15 5.92 -0.62
CA VAL A 18 -7.37 6.63 -1.02
C VAL A 18 -8.10 5.81 -2.07
N THR A 19 -9.34 5.44 -1.79
CA THR A 19 -10.25 4.81 -2.74
C THR A 19 -11.65 5.41 -2.62
N ASP A 20 -12.42 5.39 -3.71
CA ASP A 20 -13.79 5.91 -3.72
C ASP A 20 -14.67 5.19 -2.68
N GLU A 21 -14.55 3.86 -2.57
CA GLU A 21 -15.30 3.07 -1.57
C GLU A 21 -14.98 3.52 -0.13
N ARG A 22 -13.70 3.76 0.18
CA ARG A 22 -13.29 4.24 1.51
C ARG A 22 -13.75 5.67 1.74
N ALA A 23 -13.69 6.53 0.71
CA ALA A 23 -14.12 7.92 0.78
C ALA A 23 -15.63 8.09 1.02
N GLU A 24 -16.45 7.08 0.78
CA GLU A 24 -17.85 7.07 1.20
C GLU A 24 -18.00 7.03 2.74
N LYS A 25 -17.03 6.41 3.45
CA LYS A 25 -17.10 6.10 4.89
C LYS A 25 -16.24 7.00 5.76
N VAL A 26 -15.17 7.57 5.20
CA VAL A 26 -14.21 8.43 5.90
C VAL A 26 -13.93 9.68 5.07
N ASP A 27 -13.31 10.69 5.67
CA ASP A 27 -12.79 11.84 4.94
C ASP A 27 -11.25 11.72 4.89
N PHE A 28 -10.71 11.78 3.68
CA PHE A 28 -9.27 11.79 3.45
C PHE A 28 -8.72 13.20 3.46
N ALA A 29 -7.59 13.38 4.12
CA ALA A 29 -6.79 14.58 4.03
C ALA A 29 -5.97 14.61 2.72
N LEU A 30 -5.16 15.65 2.54
CA LEU A 30 -4.21 15.75 1.44
C LEU A 30 -3.24 14.56 1.46
N PRO A 31 -2.91 13.99 0.29
CA PRO A 31 -2.01 12.85 0.20
C PRO A 31 -0.55 13.26 0.47
N TYR A 32 0.25 12.32 0.97
CA TYR A 32 1.68 12.51 1.23
C TYR A 32 2.56 11.51 0.48
N MET A 33 1.98 10.45 -0.10
CA MET A 33 2.74 9.41 -0.79
C MET A 33 1.93 8.80 -1.94
N ASN A 34 2.62 8.44 -3.02
CA ASN A 34 2.07 7.60 -4.08
C ASN A 34 2.31 6.12 -3.78
N VAL A 35 1.43 5.27 -4.27
CA VAL A 35 1.53 3.82 -4.15
C VAL A 35 0.98 3.16 -5.40
N ALA A 36 1.51 2.00 -5.74
CA ALA A 36 0.91 1.06 -6.68
C ALA A 36 0.87 -0.32 -6.02
N LEU A 37 0.15 -1.27 -6.61
CA LEU A 37 0.23 -2.65 -6.14
C LEU A 37 1.50 -3.32 -6.67
N GLY A 38 2.04 -4.25 -5.90
CA GLY A 38 3.17 -5.06 -6.28
C GLY A 38 2.94 -6.53 -5.99
N VAL A 39 3.76 -7.38 -6.61
CA VAL A 39 3.74 -8.82 -6.40
C VAL A 39 5.15 -9.31 -6.13
N VAL A 40 5.34 -9.95 -4.99
CA VAL A 40 6.58 -10.61 -4.60
C VAL A 40 6.41 -12.13 -4.70
N SER A 41 7.46 -12.82 -5.15
CA SER A 41 7.51 -14.27 -5.26
C SER A 41 8.90 -14.79 -4.91
N HIS A 42 9.04 -16.11 -4.75
CA HIS A 42 10.34 -16.72 -4.53
C HIS A 42 11.23 -16.59 -5.78
N GLU A 43 12.54 -16.43 -5.59
CA GLU A 43 13.51 -16.24 -6.69
C GLU A 43 13.56 -17.43 -7.66
N ASP A 44 13.24 -18.65 -7.20
CA ASP A 44 13.16 -19.85 -8.04
C ASP A 44 11.95 -19.82 -9.00
N ARG A 45 10.96 -18.97 -8.73
CA ARG A 45 9.77 -18.79 -9.54
C ARG A 45 9.31 -17.34 -9.52
N VAL A 46 10.03 -16.47 -10.20
CA VAL A 46 9.70 -15.03 -10.27
C VAL A 46 8.44 -14.84 -11.13
N ILE A 47 7.41 -14.25 -10.53
CA ILE A 47 6.16 -13.88 -11.21
C ILE A 47 6.29 -12.45 -11.73
N THR A 48 6.46 -12.31 -13.04
CA THR A 48 6.59 -11.00 -13.73
C THR A 48 5.31 -10.57 -14.46
N SER A 49 4.32 -11.48 -14.56
CA SER A 49 2.98 -11.24 -15.10
C SER A 49 1.99 -12.14 -14.38
N LEU A 50 0.77 -11.69 -14.15
CA LEU A 50 -0.30 -12.49 -13.53
C LEU A 50 -0.69 -13.71 -14.36
N ASP A 51 -0.49 -13.67 -15.67
CA ASP A 51 -0.70 -14.83 -16.59
C ASP A 51 0.16 -16.05 -16.25
N GLN A 52 1.23 -15.89 -15.48
CA GLN A 52 2.10 -16.97 -15.04
C GLN A 52 1.54 -17.74 -13.84
N ILE A 53 0.46 -17.26 -13.25
CA ILE A 53 -0.22 -17.90 -12.13
C ILE A 53 -1.18 -18.94 -12.67
N GLY A 54 -0.89 -20.20 -12.36
CA GLY A 54 -1.69 -21.34 -12.84
C GLY A 54 -2.98 -21.53 -12.06
N ALA A 55 -3.90 -22.30 -12.61
CA ALA A 55 -5.21 -22.57 -12.02
C ALA A 55 -5.15 -23.26 -10.64
N ASP A 56 -4.05 -23.93 -10.31
CA ASP A 56 -3.85 -24.59 -9.01
C ASP A 56 -3.02 -23.76 -8.03
N ASP A 57 -2.45 -22.66 -8.51
CA ASP A 57 -1.69 -21.73 -7.69
C ASP A 57 -2.61 -20.86 -6.81
N GLN A 58 -2.06 -20.36 -5.70
CA GLN A 58 -2.73 -19.40 -4.85
C GLN A 58 -1.87 -18.15 -4.67
N VAL A 59 -2.50 -16.99 -4.69
CA VAL A 59 -1.89 -15.70 -4.36
C VAL A 59 -2.35 -15.27 -2.97
N ILE A 60 -1.38 -14.93 -2.13
CA ILE A 60 -1.65 -14.43 -0.78
C ILE A 60 -2.03 -12.96 -0.86
N VAL A 61 -3.08 -12.60 -0.14
CA VAL A 61 -3.54 -11.21 0.06
C VAL A 61 -3.97 -11.00 1.52
N ILE A 62 -4.03 -9.74 1.94
CA ILE A 62 -4.59 -9.36 3.24
C ILE A 62 -6.02 -8.87 3.01
N SER A 63 -6.96 -9.38 3.83
CA SER A 63 -8.38 -9.02 3.75
C SER A 63 -8.61 -7.52 3.91
N GLY A 64 -9.46 -6.94 3.04
CA GLY A 64 -9.81 -5.51 3.05
C GLY A 64 -8.74 -4.59 2.45
N THR A 65 -7.72 -5.14 1.77
CA THR A 65 -6.71 -4.36 1.05
C THR A 65 -7.11 -4.08 -0.39
N THR A 66 -6.45 -3.08 -0.98
CA THR A 66 -6.61 -2.75 -2.41
C THR A 66 -6.12 -3.88 -3.31
N ALA A 67 -5.12 -4.66 -2.87
CA ALA A 67 -4.63 -5.82 -3.60
C ALA A 67 -5.70 -6.93 -3.72
N GLU A 68 -6.40 -7.25 -2.62
CA GLU A 68 -7.54 -8.18 -2.66
C GLU A 68 -8.60 -7.70 -3.64
N THR A 69 -9.07 -6.45 -3.48
CA THR A 69 -10.12 -5.87 -4.32
C THR A 69 -9.73 -5.87 -5.80
N TYR A 70 -8.49 -5.47 -6.11
CA TYR A 70 -8.00 -5.43 -7.49
C TYR A 70 -8.02 -6.82 -8.14
N LEU A 71 -7.46 -7.83 -7.45
CA LEU A 71 -7.40 -9.19 -7.99
C LEU A 71 -8.79 -9.80 -8.15
N GLU A 72 -9.71 -9.60 -7.20
CA GLU A 72 -11.09 -10.08 -7.34
C GLU A 72 -11.84 -9.48 -8.51
N GLN A 73 -11.60 -8.21 -8.80
CA GLN A 73 -12.30 -7.48 -9.86
C GLN A 73 -11.70 -7.71 -11.25
N ASN A 74 -10.38 -7.79 -11.34
CA ASN A 74 -9.67 -7.81 -12.62
C ASN A 74 -9.16 -9.20 -13.01
N GLU A 75 -8.92 -10.08 -12.02
CA GLU A 75 -8.33 -11.40 -12.20
C GLU A 75 -9.13 -12.49 -11.43
N PRO A 76 -10.44 -12.63 -11.71
CA PRO A 76 -11.32 -13.48 -10.91
C PRO A 76 -10.98 -14.99 -10.96
N ASP A 77 -10.17 -15.42 -11.93
CA ASP A 77 -9.71 -16.80 -12.08
C ASP A 77 -8.54 -17.14 -11.16
N ILE A 78 -7.85 -16.14 -10.60
CA ILE A 78 -6.77 -16.34 -9.64
C ILE A 78 -7.35 -16.72 -8.29
N LYS A 79 -6.89 -17.85 -7.74
CA LYS A 79 -7.28 -18.28 -6.40
C LYS A 79 -6.56 -17.43 -5.34
N LEU A 80 -7.32 -16.71 -4.52
CA LEU A 80 -6.78 -15.93 -3.42
C LEU A 80 -6.78 -16.71 -2.11
N GLN A 81 -5.67 -16.63 -1.39
CA GLN A 81 -5.57 -17.06 0.00
C GLN A 81 -5.53 -15.80 0.89
N LYS A 82 -6.61 -15.57 1.63
CA LYS A 82 -6.85 -14.34 2.37
C LYS A 82 -6.47 -14.48 3.83
N PHE A 83 -5.78 -13.49 4.37
CA PHE A 83 -5.40 -13.43 5.78
C PHE A 83 -5.83 -12.09 6.39
N ASP A 84 -6.18 -12.11 7.67
CA ASP A 84 -6.66 -10.91 8.37
C ASP A 84 -5.53 -9.98 8.84
N THR A 85 -4.28 -10.47 8.85
CA THR A 85 -3.13 -9.69 9.34
C THR A 85 -1.89 -9.89 8.46
N TYR A 86 -1.04 -8.86 8.42
CA TYR A 86 0.27 -8.92 7.76
C TYR A 86 1.12 -10.09 8.26
N ALA A 87 1.18 -10.29 9.58
CA ALA A 87 1.99 -11.36 10.18
C ALA A 87 1.53 -12.76 9.74
N ALA A 88 0.22 -12.98 9.63
CA ALA A 88 -0.34 -14.26 9.16
C ALA A 88 -0.05 -14.47 7.67
N ALA A 89 -0.22 -13.45 6.84
CA ALA A 89 0.10 -13.49 5.41
C ALA A 89 1.59 -13.77 5.18
N LYS A 90 2.47 -13.04 5.88
CA LYS A 90 3.92 -13.25 5.85
C LYS A 90 4.30 -14.69 6.20
N THR A 91 3.81 -15.20 7.32
CA THR A 91 4.09 -16.58 7.77
C THR A 91 3.61 -17.61 6.74
N ALA A 92 2.43 -17.42 6.17
CA ALA A 92 1.88 -18.31 5.15
C ALA A 92 2.75 -18.29 3.88
N PHE A 93 3.18 -17.12 3.45
CA PHE A 93 4.05 -16.96 2.28
C PHE A 93 5.43 -17.63 2.48
N GLU A 94 6.06 -17.41 3.62
CA GLU A 94 7.32 -18.06 4.00
C GLU A 94 7.22 -19.58 4.10
N ASN A 95 6.05 -20.11 4.46
CA ASN A 95 5.76 -21.54 4.46
C ASN A 95 5.39 -22.11 3.07
N GLY A 96 5.39 -21.28 2.03
CA GLY A 96 5.13 -21.70 0.65
C GLY A 96 3.68 -22.10 0.37
N THR A 97 2.72 -21.55 1.13
CA THR A 97 1.28 -21.86 0.91
C THR A 97 0.70 -21.11 -0.28
N GLY A 98 1.37 -20.07 -0.78
CA GLY A 98 1.05 -19.36 -2.02
C GLY A 98 2.30 -19.16 -2.87
N VAL A 99 2.13 -19.07 -4.18
CA VAL A 99 3.23 -18.85 -5.14
C VAL A 99 3.71 -17.42 -5.19
N ALA A 100 2.84 -16.49 -4.77
CA ALA A 100 3.10 -15.07 -4.74
C ALA A 100 2.29 -14.39 -3.62
N TRP A 101 2.74 -13.21 -3.24
CA TRP A 101 2.03 -12.33 -2.31
C TRP A 101 1.85 -10.95 -2.97
N ALA A 102 0.59 -10.51 -3.10
CA ALA A 102 0.23 -9.20 -3.63
C ALA A 102 -0.11 -8.25 -2.47
N ASN A 103 0.49 -7.06 -2.50
CA ASN A 103 0.26 -5.97 -1.54
C ASN A 103 0.68 -4.65 -2.18
N ASP A 104 0.72 -3.56 -1.43
CA ASP A 104 1.32 -2.31 -1.88
C ASP A 104 2.77 -2.54 -2.29
N ASN A 105 3.21 -1.88 -3.36
CA ASN A 105 4.57 -2.07 -3.88
C ASN A 105 5.63 -1.73 -2.84
N THR A 106 5.40 -0.75 -2.00
CA THR A 106 6.29 -0.38 -0.90
C THR A 106 6.46 -1.52 0.10
N GLU A 107 5.38 -2.22 0.44
CA GLU A 107 5.41 -3.37 1.36
C GLU A 107 6.19 -4.55 0.77
N VAL A 108 5.91 -4.91 -0.48
CA VAL A 108 6.59 -6.06 -1.12
C VAL A 108 8.06 -5.77 -1.44
N ILE A 109 8.42 -4.52 -1.75
CA ILE A 109 9.82 -4.09 -1.94
C ILE A 109 10.59 -4.17 -0.63
N ALA A 110 10.04 -3.63 0.45
CA ALA A 110 10.65 -3.72 1.78
C ALA A 110 10.81 -5.19 2.21
N TYR A 111 9.77 -6.00 2.01
CA TYR A 111 9.82 -7.42 2.31
C TYR A 111 10.96 -8.15 1.55
N ALA A 112 11.03 -7.97 0.23
CA ALA A 112 12.05 -8.62 -0.60
C ALA A 112 13.47 -8.18 -0.24
N LYS A 113 13.65 -6.92 0.17
CA LYS A 113 14.94 -6.40 0.61
C LYS A 113 15.40 -7.04 1.94
N GLU A 114 14.48 -7.24 2.87
CA GLU A 114 14.78 -7.83 4.18
C GLU A 114 14.90 -9.36 4.13
N ASN A 115 14.33 -10.00 3.11
CA ASN A 115 14.25 -11.45 3.01
C ASN A 115 14.92 -11.96 1.73
N PRO A 116 16.25 -12.26 1.75
CA PRO A 116 16.93 -12.86 0.60
C PRO A 116 16.25 -14.13 0.11
N GLY A 117 16.17 -14.31 -1.21
CA GLY A 117 15.44 -15.41 -1.86
C GLY A 117 14.05 -15.03 -2.35
N TYR A 118 13.62 -13.79 -2.11
CA TYR A 118 12.36 -13.24 -2.64
C TYR A 118 12.61 -12.06 -3.57
N VAL A 119 11.81 -11.96 -4.61
CA VAL A 119 11.97 -10.95 -5.68
C VAL A 119 10.60 -10.33 -6.00
N VAL A 120 10.57 -9.01 -6.13
CA VAL A 120 9.42 -8.29 -6.65
C VAL A 120 9.45 -8.37 -8.17
N GLY A 121 8.63 -9.23 -8.74
CA GLY A 121 8.54 -9.41 -10.19
C GLY A 121 7.58 -8.41 -10.85
N ILE A 122 6.59 -7.91 -10.09
CA ILE A 122 5.67 -6.85 -10.52
C ILE A 122 5.73 -5.73 -9.49
N SER A 123 6.22 -4.56 -9.88
CA SER A 123 6.36 -3.39 -8.99
C SER A 123 5.29 -2.31 -9.21
N SER A 124 4.48 -2.47 -10.25
CA SER A 124 3.36 -1.57 -10.57
C SER A 124 2.26 -2.37 -11.24
N LEU A 125 1.28 -2.79 -10.45
CA LEU A 125 0.09 -3.50 -10.89
C LEU A 125 -1.12 -2.57 -10.76
N GLY A 126 -1.87 -2.38 -11.85
CA GLY A 126 -2.96 -1.42 -11.90
C GLY A 126 -2.50 0.04 -11.95
N ASP A 127 -3.42 0.95 -11.66
CA ASP A 127 -3.16 2.38 -11.65
C ASP A 127 -2.44 2.83 -10.37
N GLN A 128 -1.64 3.89 -10.50
CA GLN A 128 -1.05 4.55 -9.33
C GLN A 128 -2.15 5.17 -8.48
N GLN A 129 -2.05 4.99 -7.17
CA GLN A 129 -2.94 5.52 -6.15
C GLN A 129 -2.17 6.43 -5.18
N SER A 130 -2.88 7.07 -4.27
CA SER A 130 -2.28 7.92 -3.25
C SER A 130 -2.57 7.40 -1.86
N ILE A 131 -1.66 7.65 -0.94
CA ILE A 131 -1.81 7.41 0.49
C ILE A 131 -2.06 8.76 1.18
N ALA A 132 -3.07 8.80 2.02
CA ALA A 132 -3.43 10.00 2.77
C ALA A 132 -3.89 9.66 4.18
N PRO A 133 -3.75 10.60 5.15
CA PRO A 133 -4.42 10.49 6.43
C PRO A 133 -5.94 10.45 6.25
N ALA A 134 -6.64 9.71 7.09
CA ALA A 134 -8.09 9.68 7.09
C ALA A 134 -8.64 9.98 8.48
N VAL A 135 -9.75 10.70 8.52
CA VAL A 135 -10.49 11.05 9.75
C VAL A 135 -11.92 10.52 9.66
N THR A 136 -12.60 10.49 10.80
CA THR A 136 -14.03 10.16 10.84
C THR A 136 -14.82 11.08 9.92
N LYS A 137 -15.74 10.50 9.16
CA LYS A 137 -16.60 11.23 8.22
C LYS A 137 -17.29 12.42 8.88
N GLY A 138 -17.14 13.60 8.27
CA GLY A 138 -17.74 14.85 8.77
C GLY A 138 -16.91 15.58 9.84
N ASN A 139 -15.75 15.06 10.25
CA ASN A 139 -14.87 15.77 11.20
C ASN A 139 -14.00 16.82 10.45
N SER A 140 -14.67 17.85 9.94
CA SER A 140 -14.04 18.90 9.14
C SER A 140 -12.96 19.68 9.90
N THR A 141 -13.14 19.92 11.21
CA THR A 141 -12.17 20.67 12.03
C THR A 141 -10.81 19.97 12.06
N LEU A 142 -10.80 18.66 12.28
CA LEU A 142 -9.56 17.88 12.29
C LEU A 142 -8.98 17.74 10.90
N LEU A 143 -9.84 17.53 9.89
CA LEU A 143 -9.45 17.45 8.50
C LEU A 143 -8.75 18.73 8.02
N ASP A 144 -9.35 19.88 8.28
CA ASP A 144 -8.81 21.18 7.90
C ASP A 144 -7.46 21.46 8.59
N TRP A 145 -7.33 21.06 9.86
CA TRP A 145 -6.06 21.18 10.58
C TRP A 145 -4.97 20.29 9.95
N ILE A 146 -5.28 19.02 9.65
CA ILE A 146 -4.31 18.09 9.02
C ILE A 146 -3.91 18.62 7.64
N ASN A 147 -4.85 19.12 6.84
CA ASN A 147 -4.55 19.66 5.52
C ASN A 147 -3.62 20.87 5.61
N ALA A 148 -3.90 21.80 6.49
CA ALA A 148 -3.06 22.97 6.71
C ALA A 148 -1.64 22.60 7.17
N GLU A 149 -1.52 21.56 8.01
CA GLU A 149 -0.22 21.05 8.44
C GLU A 149 0.55 20.40 7.29
N ILE A 150 -0.10 19.56 6.45
CA ILE A 150 0.53 18.96 5.27
C ILE A 150 1.01 20.02 4.30
N GLU A 151 0.22 21.07 4.04
CA GLU A 151 0.62 22.20 3.20
C GLU A 151 1.84 22.93 3.76
N SER A 152 1.83 23.23 5.07
CA SER A 152 2.93 23.91 5.77
C SER A 152 4.22 23.09 5.75
N LEU A 153 4.13 21.79 6.00
CA LEU A 153 5.26 20.87 5.91
C LEU A 153 5.80 20.78 4.47
N GLY A 154 4.91 20.86 3.47
CA GLY A 154 5.30 20.91 2.07
C GLY A 154 6.11 22.15 1.70
N GLU A 155 5.82 23.32 2.27
CA GLU A 155 6.61 24.54 2.10
C GLU A 155 8.06 24.38 2.60
N GLU A 156 8.26 23.50 3.60
CA GLU A 156 9.56 23.17 4.18
C GLU A 156 10.27 22.00 3.47
N ASN A 157 9.68 21.42 2.44
CA ASN A 157 10.15 20.20 1.77
C ASN A 157 10.33 19.02 2.74
N PHE A 158 9.42 18.91 3.70
CA PHE A 158 9.51 17.95 4.81
C PHE A 158 9.43 16.50 4.35
N PHE A 159 8.52 16.18 3.43
CA PHE A 159 8.29 14.79 3.03
C PHE A 159 9.46 14.20 2.25
N HIS A 160 10.17 14.99 1.42
CA HIS A 160 11.43 14.55 0.81
C HIS A 160 12.53 14.37 1.87
N ALA A 161 12.68 15.31 2.78
CA ALA A 161 13.67 15.20 3.85
C ALA A 161 13.40 13.98 4.77
N ASP A 162 12.13 13.67 5.04
CA ASP A 162 11.74 12.48 5.81
C ASP A 162 12.01 11.19 5.02
N TYR A 163 11.74 11.17 3.71
CA TYR A 163 12.12 10.06 2.84
C TYR A 163 13.63 9.79 2.88
N GLU A 164 14.45 10.81 2.71
CA GLU A 164 15.90 10.70 2.78
C GLU A 164 16.38 10.15 4.14
N ALA A 165 15.74 10.58 5.22
CA ALA A 165 16.11 10.18 6.57
C ALA A 165 15.64 8.77 6.97
N THR A 166 14.52 8.28 6.41
CA THR A 166 13.84 7.08 6.92
C THR A 166 13.64 5.98 5.87
N LEU A 167 13.47 6.33 4.59
CA LEU A 167 13.06 5.41 3.53
C LEU A 167 14.14 5.19 2.46
N LEU A 168 15.13 6.09 2.35
CA LEU A 168 16.18 6.02 1.34
C LEU A 168 16.93 4.69 1.35
N ASP A 169 17.25 4.18 2.52
CA ASP A 169 17.93 2.88 2.66
C ASP A 169 17.08 1.70 2.20
N THR A 170 15.76 1.84 2.27
CA THR A 170 14.81 0.77 1.89
C THR A 170 14.49 0.81 0.41
N TYR A 171 14.17 1.97 -0.14
CA TYR A 171 13.67 2.08 -1.52
C TYR A 171 14.71 2.62 -2.51
N GLY A 172 15.72 3.34 -2.03
CA GLY A 172 16.74 3.98 -2.88
C GLY A 172 16.30 5.34 -3.41
N ALA A 173 17.27 6.13 -3.91
CA ALA A 173 17.02 7.48 -4.40
C ALA A 173 16.14 7.52 -5.67
N ASP A 174 16.15 6.47 -6.48
CA ASP A 174 15.40 6.42 -7.73
C ASP A 174 13.87 6.41 -7.54
N TYR A 175 13.40 6.02 -6.35
CA TYR A 175 11.97 5.98 -6.03
C TYR A 175 11.45 7.24 -5.35
N GLU A 176 12.31 8.11 -4.85
CA GLU A 176 11.93 9.28 -4.05
C GLU A 176 10.91 10.17 -4.76
N ASP A 177 11.26 10.69 -5.95
CA ASP A 177 10.39 11.56 -6.74
C ASP A 177 9.08 10.88 -7.20
N THR A 178 9.06 9.55 -7.21
CA THR A 178 7.88 8.78 -7.61
C THR A 178 6.95 8.55 -6.43
N LEU A 179 7.52 8.30 -5.25
CA LEU A 179 6.75 7.97 -4.05
C LEU A 179 6.29 9.21 -3.30
N VAL A 180 7.13 10.22 -3.15
CA VAL A 180 6.84 11.39 -2.31
C VAL A 180 5.86 12.34 -2.98
N ILE A 181 4.86 12.80 -2.22
CA ILE A 181 3.96 13.91 -2.57
C ILE A 181 4.22 15.03 -1.57
N GLU A 182 4.75 16.14 -2.05
CA GLU A 182 5.03 17.31 -1.22
C GLU A 182 3.82 18.21 -1.14
N GLY A 183 3.41 18.61 0.08
CA GLY A 183 2.31 19.55 0.31
C GLY A 183 0.94 19.12 -0.23
N GLY A 184 0.73 17.84 -0.45
CA GLY A 184 -0.53 17.32 -0.99
C GLY A 184 -0.71 17.52 -2.51
N ALA A 185 0.31 18.00 -3.21
CA ALA A 185 0.24 18.26 -4.66
C ALA A 185 0.35 16.94 -5.44
N THR A 186 -0.78 16.43 -5.91
CA THR A 186 -0.80 15.32 -6.90
C THR A 186 -0.36 15.83 -8.26
N LYS A 187 0.64 15.14 -8.87
CA LYS A 187 1.12 15.47 -10.23
C LYS A 187 0.13 15.06 -11.29
#